data_ba55f694bba874cf6cb915ee204c82ec
#
_entry.id   ba55f694bba874cf6cb915ee204c82ec
#
_cell.length_a   1.000
_cell.length_b   1.000
_cell.length_c   1.000
_cell.angle_alpha   90.00
_cell.angle_beta   90.00
_cell.angle_gamma   90.00
#
_symmetry.space_group_name_H-M   'P 1'
#
loop_
_entity.id
_entity.type
_entity.pdbx_description
1 polymer ?
#
loop_
_entity_poly.entity_id
_entity_poly.type
_entity_poly.pdbx_seq_one_letter_code
_entity_poly.pdbx_strand_id
1 'polypeptide(L)'
;MDFTLTDGQKKLVSVLRTFGADTFTPERVAKWCRDQGLPDTVMKEFVDLYYETAEPDIAPDLAHSLLSQVLIVEELSRCAGTTLPFQNDLFNLQIMSGFAGAAEAASIAEDYRADGRLMFALAISEPDGGSDTMAMKTSCQTVDGRLLLNGRKSYVNNGEYAPYILVAAIDKDAGIRAATRRCPSGSCPAACPASTPCPSARSASPC
;
A
#
# COMPACT_ATOMS: atom_id res chain seq x y z
N MET A 1 10.14 -19.67 22.49
CA MET A 1 10.00 -18.86 21.26
C MET A 1 11.39 -18.40 20.91
N ASP A 2 11.88 -18.69 19.73
CA ASP A 2 13.22 -18.27 19.28
C ASP A 2 13.07 -16.96 18.49
N PHE A 3 13.80 -15.92 18.92
CA PHE A 3 13.83 -14.62 18.27
C PHE A 3 15.10 -14.40 17.44
N THR A 4 15.87 -15.46 17.22
CA THR A 4 17.09 -15.41 16.42
C THR A 4 16.73 -15.21 14.94
N LEU A 5 17.29 -14.17 14.33
CA LEU A 5 17.10 -13.93 12.90
C LEU A 5 17.79 -15.04 12.08
N THR A 6 17.14 -15.45 11.01
CA THR A 6 17.75 -16.33 10.00
C THR A 6 18.93 -15.64 9.31
N ASP A 7 19.78 -16.39 8.64
CA ASP A 7 20.91 -15.79 7.92
C ASP A 7 20.45 -14.92 6.74
N GLY A 8 19.32 -15.27 6.10
CA GLY A 8 18.66 -14.42 5.11
C GLY A 8 18.21 -13.07 5.69
N GLN A 9 17.56 -13.09 6.86
CA GLN A 9 17.13 -11.87 7.55
C GLN A 9 18.31 -11.01 8.02
N LYS A 10 19.40 -11.63 8.53
CA LYS A 10 20.64 -10.89 8.87
C LYS A 10 21.24 -10.21 7.64
N LYS A 11 21.26 -10.91 6.49
CA LYS A 11 21.74 -10.35 5.22
C LYS A 11 20.85 -9.18 4.78
N LEU A 12 19.53 -9.35 4.84
CA LEU A 12 18.56 -8.28 4.54
C LEU A 12 18.84 -7.04 5.39
N VAL A 13 18.93 -7.19 6.72
CA VAL A 13 19.25 -6.09 7.64
C VAL A 13 20.57 -5.40 7.27
N SER A 14 21.59 -6.15 6.89
CA SER A 14 22.89 -5.58 6.48
C SER A 14 22.75 -4.73 5.21
N VAL A 15 22.02 -5.20 4.21
CA VAL A 15 21.76 -4.48 2.96
C VAL A 15 20.96 -3.21 3.22
N LEU A 16 19.91 -3.31 4.05
CA LEU A 16 19.08 -2.16 4.43
C LEU A 16 19.88 -1.08 5.18
N ARG A 17 20.81 -1.46 6.04
CA ARG A 17 21.71 -0.52 6.73
C ARG A 17 22.61 0.23 5.76
N THR A 18 23.17 -0.45 4.78
CA THR A 18 23.98 0.19 3.74
C THR A 18 23.13 1.17 2.92
N PHE A 19 22.01 0.70 2.39
CA PHE A 19 21.07 1.56 1.65
C PHE A 19 20.62 2.76 2.48
N GLY A 20 20.24 2.52 3.74
CA GLY A 20 19.77 3.56 4.65
C GLY A 20 20.84 4.62 4.96
N ALA A 21 22.09 4.20 5.21
CA ALA A 21 23.19 5.11 5.48
C ALA A 21 23.54 5.99 4.28
N ASP A 22 23.51 5.41 3.08
CA ASP A 22 23.83 6.13 1.84
C ASP A 22 22.70 7.07 1.40
N THR A 23 21.45 6.70 1.69
CA THR A 23 20.27 7.42 1.20
C THR A 23 19.77 8.47 2.18
N PHE A 24 19.66 8.14 3.48
CA PHE A 24 19.02 8.98 4.49
C PHE A 24 20.04 9.79 5.31
N THR A 25 20.87 10.59 4.63
CA THR A 25 21.74 11.54 5.38
C THR A 25 20.89 12.62 6.05
N PRO A 26 21.32 13.18 7.19
CA PRO A 26 20.57 14.22 7.90
C PRO A 26 20.15 15.39 7.01
N GLU A 27 21.03 15.79 6.09
CA GLU A 27 20.79 16.92 5.17
C GLU A 27 19.68 16.59 4.15
N ARG A 28 19.72 15.38 3.59
CA ARG A 28 18.70 14.91 2.64
C ARG A 28 17.35 14.76 3.32
N VAL A 29 17.31 14.12 4.49
CA VAL A 29 16.07 13.94 5.26
C VAL A 29 15.48 15.30 5.64
N ALA A 30 16.30 16.24 6.15
CA ALA A 30 15.84 17.59 6.47
C ALA A 30 15.31 18.34 5.24
N LYS A 31 15.92 18.15 4.07
CA LYS A 31 15.42 18.72 2.81
C LYS A 31 14.07 18.14 2.44
N TRP A 32 13.93 16.82 2.42
CA TRP A 32 12.67 16.14 2.06
C TRP A 32 11.51 16.45 3.01
N CYS A 33 11.79 16.61 4.30
CA CYS A 33 10.79 17.10 5.26
C CYS A 33 10.31 18.52 4.95
N ARG A 34 11.20 19.41 4.54
CA ARG A 34 10.81 20.77 4.11
C ARG A 34 10.02 20.76 2.81
N ASP A 35 10.43 19.92 1.86
CA ASP A 35 9.79 19.79 0.54
C ASP A 35 8.48 18.96 0.62
N GLN A 36 8.15 18.42 1.79
CA GLN A 36 6.98 17.57 2.05
C GLN A 36 6.87 16.35 1.12
N GLY A 37 8.00 15.80 0.70
CA GLY A 37 8.02 14.66 -0.22
C GLY A 37 9.34 13.92 -0.24
N LEU A 38 9.23 12.60 -0.45
CA LEU A 38 10.36 11.72 -0.76
C LEU A 38 10.49 11.67 -2.29
N PRO A 39 11.71 11.82 -2.87
CA PRO A 39 11.88 11.73 -4.31
C PRO A 39 11.47 10.37 -4.88
N ASP A 40 10.82 10.36 -6.05
CA ASP A 40 10.44 9.13 -6.74
C ASP A 40 11.64 8.22 -7.03
N THR A 41 12.82 8.80 -7.25
CA THR A 41 14.07 8.03 -7.42
C THR A 41 14.41 7.19 -6.20
N VAL A 42 14.24 7.72 -5.00
CA VAL A 42 14.49 7.00 -3.74
C VAL A 42 13.44 5.92 -3.53
N MET A 43 12.18 6.20 -3.90
CA MET A 43 11.12 5.19 -3.89
C MET A 43 11.45 4.05 -4.82
N LYS A 44 11.88 4.36 -6.05
CA LYS A 44 12.25 3.34 -7.05
C LYS A 44 13.45 2.50 -6.60
N GLU A 45 14.50 3.12 -6.07
CA GLU A 45 15.66 2.43 -5.51
C GLU A 45 15.25 1.48 -4.37
N PHE A 46 14.33 1.90 -3.50
CA PHE A 46 13.80 1.04 -2.47
C PHE A 46 13.00 -0.14 -3.05
N VAL A 47 12.12 0.10 -4.01
CA VAL A 47 11.30 -0.96 -4.63
C VAL A 47 12.18 -1.98 -5.34
N ASP A 48 13.21 -1.54 -6.05
CA ASP A 48 14.18 -2.43 -6.68
C ASP A 48 14.89 -3.30 -5.63
N LEU A 49 15.40 -2.67 -4.57
CA LEU A 49 16.04 -3.37 -3.45
C LEU A 49 15.09 -4.39 -2.79
N TYR A 50 13.83 -4.01 -2.58
CA TYR A 50 12.81 -4.86 -1.97
C TYR A 50 12.62 -6.16 -2.75
N TYR A 51 12.52 -6.08 -4.07
CA TYR A 51 12.34 -7.27 -4.91
C TYR A 51 13.65 -8.02 -5.19
N GLU A 52 14.80 -7.34 -5.22
CA GLU A 52 16.12 -8.00 -5.34
C GLU A 52 16.47 -8.84 -4.10
N THR A 53 15.95 -8.47 -2.96
CA THR A 53 16.17 -9.19 -1.69
C THR A 53 15.02 -10.14 -1.33
N ALA A 54 14.12 -10.43 -2.26
CA ALA A 54 12.95 -11.28 -2.05
C ALA A 54 13.30 -12.65 -1.47
N GLU A 55 12.46 -13.12 -0.55
CA GLU A 55 12.58 -14.44 0.05
C GLU A 55 12.05 -15.51 -0.91
N PRO A 56 12.80 -16.60 -1.17
CA PRO A 56 12.45 -17.56 -2.23
C PRO A 56 11.17 -18.34 -1.95
N ASP A 57 10.76 -18.48 -0.69
CA ASP A 57 9.61 -19.25 -0.26
C ASP A 57 8.35 -18.39 -0.05
N ILE A 58 8.43 -17.09 -0.36
CA ILE A 58 7.32 -16.15 -0.23
C ILE A 58 6.70 -15.87 -1.59
N ALA A 59 5.38 -15.64 -1.59
CA ALA A 59 4.65 -15.29 -2.81
C ALA A 59 5.28 -14.07 -3.52
N PRO A 60 5.45 -14.12 -4.85
CA PRO A 60 6.18 -13.07 -5.59
C PRO A 60 5.60 -11.66 -5.47
N ASP A 61 4.30 -11.56 -5.22
CA ASP A 61 3.59 -10.29 -5.00
C ASP A 61 3.93 -9.66 -3.65
N LEU A 62 4.30 -10.47 -2.64
CA LEU A 62 4.72 -9.99 -1.32
C LEU A 62 6.23 -9.83 -1.18
N ALA A 63 7.02 -10.59 -1.91
CA ALA A 63 8.49 -10.66 -1.87
C ALA A 63 9.08 -11.04 -0.51
N HIS A 64 8.50 -10.63 0.61
CA HIS A 64 9.00 -10.83 1.97
C HIS A 64 7.93 -11.32 2.94
N SER A 65 8.34 -12.15 3.90
CA SER A 65 7.52 -12.52 5.05
C SER A 65 7.16 -11.28 5.89
N LEU A 66 6.09 -11.38 6.67
CA LEU A 66 5.67 -10.29 7.56
C LEU A 66 6.79 -9.85 8.52
N LEU A 67 7.56 -10.80 9.06
CA LEU A 67 8.69 -10.47 9.94
C LEU A 67 9.77 -9.68 9.20
N SER A 68 10.12 -10.08 7.97
CA SER A 68 11.10 -9.36 7.16
C SER A 68 10.61 -7.97 6.78
N GLN A 69 9.31 -7.79 6.52
CA GLN A 69 8.72 -6.45 6.31
C GLN A 69 8.83 -5.57 7.57
N VAL A 70 8.64 -6.13 8.76
CA VAL A 70 8.87 -5.40 10.02
C VAL A 70 10.32 -4.98 10.14
N LEU A 71 11.27 -5.86 9.84
CA LEU A 71 12.70 -5.52 9.85
C LEU A 71 13.05 -4.41 8.85
N ILE A 72 12.44 -4.42 7.65
CA ILE A 72 12.61 -3.37 6.66
C ILE A 72 12.15 -2.02 7.23
N VAL A 73 10.94 -1.96 7.79
CA VAL A 73 10.38 -0.73 8.36
C VAL A 73 11.23 -0.23 9.54
N GLU A 74 11.64 -1.14 10.44
CA GLU A 74 12.47 -0.80 11.60
C GLU A 74 13.82 -0.20 11.17
N GLU A 75 14.56 -0.90 10.32
CA GLU A 75 15.92 -0.47 9.92
C GLU A 75 15.89 0.84 9.11
N LEU A 76 14.97 0.99 8.18
CA LEU A 76 14.88 2.21 7.38
C LEU A 76 14.40 3.41 8.20
N SER A 77 13.42 3.22 9.10
CA SER A 77 12.98 4.27 10.00
C SER A 77 14.09 4.69 10.98
N ARG A 78 14.90 3.73 11.45
CA ARG A 78 16.07 4.00 12.29
C ARG A 78 17.11 4.83 11.54
N CYS A 79 17.39 4.52 10.27
CA CYS A 79 18.33 5.29 9.46
C CYS A 79 17.82 6.70 9.16
N ALA A 80 16.55 6.83 8.82
CA ALA A 80 15.94 8.12 8.48
C ALA A 80 15.60 9.00 9.70
N GLY A 81 15.53 8.43 10.91
CA GLY A 81 15.06 9.11 12.11
C GLY A 81 13.58 9.50 12.08
N THR A 82 12.81 8.93 11.14
CA THR A 82 11.38 9.20 10.94
C THR A 82 10.71 8.01 10.26
N THR A 83 9.37 7.97 10.29
CA THR A 83 8.60 7.02 9.49
C THR A 83 8.68 7.39 8.01
N LEU A 84 8.78 6.37 7.17
CA LEU A 84 8.90 6.52 5.73
C LEU A 84 7.62 6.06 5.01
N PRO A 85 7.27 6.63 3.84
CA PRO A 85 6.07 6.27 3.11
C PRO A 85 6.05 4.80 2.62
N PHE A 86 7.19 4.14 2.49
CA PHE A 86 7.30 2.71 2.16
C PHE A 86 6.43 1.81 3.03
N GLN A 87 6.34 2.12 4.32
CA GLN A 87 5.53 1.39 5.28
C GLN A 87 4.07 1.28 4.84
N ASN A 88 3.53 2.36 4.27
CA ASN A 88 2.17 2.39 3.80
C ASN A 88 1.96 1.45 2.60
N ASP A 89 2.90 1.44 1.67
CA ASP A 89 2.84 0.57 0.49
C ASP A 89 3.00 -0.90 0.86
N LEU A 90 3.96 -1.26 1.72
CA LEU A 90 4.15 -2.63 2.18
C LEU A 90 2.92 -3.17 2.91
N PHE A 91 2.29 -2.34 3.77
CA PHE A 91 1.06 -2.70 4.45
C PHE A 91 -0.11 -2.93 3.47
N ASN A 92 -0.24 -2.07 2.47
CA ASN A 92 -1.29 -2.20 1.46
C ASN A 92 -1.06 -3.40 0.53
N LEU A 93 0.18 -3.74 0.19
CA LEU A 93 0.51 -4.97 -0.53
C LEU A 93 0.06 -6.22 0.26
N GLN A 94 0.28 -6.24 1.58
CA GLN A 94 -0.19 -7.33 2.44
C GLN A 94 -1.72 -7.45 2.42
N ILE A 95 -2.44 -6.33 2.51
CA ILE A 95 -3.90 -6.33 2.41
C ILE A 95 -4.34 -6.85 1.05
N MET A 96 -3.73 -6.36 -0.02
CA MET A 96 -4.08 -6.75 -1.39
C MET A 96 -3.88 -8.24 -1.63
N SER A 97 -2.75 -8.79 -1.20
CA SER A 97 -2.47 -10.22 -1.30
C SER A 97 -3.51 -11.10 -0.57
N GLY A 98 -4.07 -10.59 0.54
CA GLY A 98 -5.11 -11.29 1.30
C GLY A 98 -6.52 -11.21 0.72
N PHE A 99 -6.82 -10.19 -0.08
CA PHE A 99 -8.19 -9.93 -0.57
C PHE A 99 -8.35 -9.97 -2.09
N ALA A 100 -7.28 -9.74 -2.85
CA ALA A 100 -7.33 -9.81 -4.31
C ALA A 100 -7.19 -11.26 -4.80
N GLY A 101 -7.74 -11.54 -5.98
CA GLY A 101 -7.39 -12.77 -6.67
C GLY A 101 -5.91 -12.80 -7.07
N ALA A 102 -5.28 -13.96 -7.13
CA ALA A 102 -3.85 -14.10 -7.39
C ALA A 102 -3.37 -13.35 -8.65
N ALA A 103 -4.15 -13.38 -9.73
CA ALA A 103 -3.82 -12.66 -10.96
C ALA A 103 -3.88 -11.13 -10.80
N GLU A 104 -4.80 -10.61 -9.99
CA GLU A 104 -4.92 -9.19 -9.71
C GLU A 104 -3.77 -8.72 -8.79
N ALA A 105 -3.46 -9.48 -7.75
CA ALA A 105 -2.34 -9.20 -6.85
C ALA A 105 -1.01 -9.19 -7.62
N ALA A 106 -0.77 -10.15 -8.49
CA ALA A 106 0.41 -10.21 -9.34
C ALA A 106 0.51 -8.99 -10.29
N SER A 107 -0.60 -8.60 -10.93
CA SER A 107 -0.63 -7.43 -11.82
C SER A 107 -0.32 -6.12 -11.07
N ILE A 108 -0.83 -5.97 -9.85
CA ILE A 108 -0.56 -4.78 -9.02
C ILE A 108 0.89 -4.76 -8.54
N ALA A 109 1.45 -5.92 -8.18
CA ALA A 109 2.86 -6.04 -7.82
C ALA A 109 3.79 -5.73 -9.01
N GLU A 110 3.43 -6.12 -10.22
CA GLU A 110 4.13 -5.74 -11.44
C GLU A 110 4.10 -4.23 -11.68
N ASP A 111 2.93 -3.61 -11.54
CA ASP A 111 2.79 -2.15 -11.64
C ASP A 111 3.64 -1.43 -10.58
N TYR A 112 3.64 -1.93 -9.33
CA TYR A 112 4.46 -1.38 -8.25
C TYR A 112 5.96 -1.49 -8.56
N ARG A 113 6.41 -2.64 -9.03
CA ARG A 113 7.79 -2.87 -9.44
C ARG A 113 8.22 -1.98 -10.61
N ALA A 114 7.35 -1.78 -11.59
CA ALA A 114 7.64 -0.99 -12.77
C ALA A 114 7.71 0.50 -12.48
N ASP A 115 6.76 1.03 -11.74
CA ASP A 115 6.63 2.47 -11.46
C ASP A 115 7.53 2.92 -10.29
N GLY A 116 7.59 2.13 -9.23
CA GLY A 116 8.41 2.42 -8.04
C GLY A 116 8.02 3.70 -7.29
N ARG A 117 6.85 4.29 -7.61
CA ARG A 117 6.30 5.43 -6.87
C ARG A 117 5.46 4.94 -5.70
N LEU A 118 5.05 5.89 -4.87
CA LEU A 118 4.04 5.64 -3.84
C LEU A 118 2.72 5.24 -4.50
N MET A 119 2.34 3.96 -4.38
CA MET A 119 1.27 3.36 -5.18
C MET A 119 -0.07 3.30 -4.49
N PHE A 120 -0.10 3.30 -3.15
CA PHE A 120 -1.31 2.96 -2.44
C PHE A 120 -1.81 4.04 -1.50
N ALA A 121 -3.13 4.17 -1.46
CA ALA A 121 -3.87 4.84 -0.41
C ALA A 121 -4.86 3.86 0.23
N LEU A 122 -5.05 3.98 1.55
CA LEU A 122 -5.99 3.16 2.31
C LEU A 122 -7.09 4.04 2.88
N ALA A 123 -8.33 3.77 2.46
CA ALA A 123 -9.53 4.53 2.80
C ALA A 123 -10.46 3.70 3.69
N ILE A 124 -10.28 3.80 5.02
CA ILE A 124 -11.09 3.10 6.02
C ILE A 124 -12.00 4.07 6.75
N SER A 125 -11.43 5.09 7.38
CA SER A 125 -12.14 6.03 8.25
C SER A 125 -13.21 6.83 7.52
N GLU A 126 -14.28 7.15 8.23
CA GLU A 126 -15.38 7.97 7.74
C GLU A 126 -15.51 9.25 8.58
N PRO A 127 -16.21 10.31 8.10
CA PRO A 127 -16.39 11.54 8.86
C PRO A 127 -16.97 11.32 10.25
N ASP A 128 -17.85 10.31 10.39
CA ASP A 128 -18.59 10.03 11.63
C ASP A 128 -17.95 8.94 12.49
N GLY A 129 -16.85 8.31 12.04
CA GLY A 129 -16.20 7.23 12.81
C GLY A 129 -14.97 6.64 12.15
N GLY A 130 -14.05 6.12 12.97
CA GLY A 130 -12.81 5.48 12.51
C GLY A 130 -12.49 4.20 13.27
N SER A 131 -12.54 4.23 14.61
CA SER A 131 -12.21 3.08 15.45
C SER A 131 -13.25 1.95 15.38
N ASP A 132 -14.51 2.29 15.21
CA ASP A 132 -15.59 1.31 14.97
C ASP A 132 -15.76 1.10 13.46
N THR A 133 -14.92 0.24 12.91
CA THR A 133 -14.98 -0.10 11.48
C THR A 133 -16.22 -0.89 11.09
N MET A 134 -16.89 -1.53 12.06
CA MET A 134 -18.13 -2.26 11.83
C MET A 134 -19.35 -1.35 11.62
N ALA A 135 -19.27 -0.12 12.12
CA ALA A 135 -20.33 0.90 11.94
C ALA A 135 -20.14 1.75 10.67
N MET A 136 -19.25 1.36 9.75
CA MET A 136 -19.04 2.11 8.52
C MET A 136 -20.31 2.17 7.67
N LYS A 137 -20.50 3.31 6.99
CA LYS A 137 -21.65 3.58 6.11
C LYS A 137 -21.33 3.40 4.64
N THR A 138 -20.05 3.48 4.26
CA THR A 138 -19.64 3.23 2.87
C THR A 138 -20.03 1.81 2.49
N SER A 139 -20.73 1.69 1.37
CA SER A 139 -21.26 0.42 0.88
C SER A 139 -20.86 0.18 -0.57
N CYS A 140 -20.79 -1.08 -0.95
CA CYS A 140 -20.66 -1.50 -2.34
C CYS A 140 -21.76 -2.50 -2.69
N GLN A 141 -22.10 -2.56 -3.97
CA GLN A 141 -23.02 -3.53 -4.53
C GLN A 141 -22.71 -3.75 -6.01
N THR A 142 -23.00 -4.93 -6.52
CA THR A 142 -22.88 -5.20 -7.95
C THR A 142 -24.21 -4.94 -8.64
N VAL A 143 -24.20 -4.01 -9.61
CA VAL A 143 -25.36 -3.67 -10.44
C VAL A 143 -24.94 -3.76 -11.90
N ASP A 144 -25.65 -4.57 -12.69
CA ASP A 144 -25.37 -4.79 -14.12
C ASP A 144 -23.90 -5.18 -14.39
N GLY A 145 -23.33 -6.05 -13.55
CA GLY A 145 -21.95 -6.52 -13.66
C GLY A 145 -20.88 -5.49 -13.29
N ARG A 146 -21.28 -4.33 -12.71
CA ARG A 146 -20.38 -3.27 -12.24
C ARG A 146 -20.46 -3.13 -10.74
N LEU A 147 -19.29 -2.99 -10.09
CA LEU A 147 -19.24 -2.67 -8.68
C LEU A 147 -19.48 -1.18 -8.47
N LEU A 148 -20.59 -0.85 -7.81
CA LEU A 148 -20.92 0.51 -7.39
C LEU A 148 -20.47 0.71 -5.95
N LEU A 149 -19.64 1.74 -5.73
CA LEU A 149 -19.17 2.15 -4.41
C LEU A 149 -19.87 3.47 -4.04
N ASN A 150 -20.51 3.49 -2.86
CA ASN A 150 -21.22 4.67 -2.36
C ASN A 150 -20.81 4.96 -0.92
N GLY A 151 -20.30 6.16 -0.66
CA GLY A 151 -19.87 6.59 0.66
C GLY A 151 -18.84 7.71 0.63
N ARG A 152 -18.36 8.06 1.81
CA ARG A 152 -17.35 9.10 2.01
C ARG A 152 -16.30 8.62 3.00
N LYS A 153 -15.03 8.76 2.64
CA LYS A 153 -13.88 8.42 3.50
C LYS A 153 -13.12 9.69 3.89
N SER A 154 -12.49 9.66 5.06
CA SER A 154 -11.71 10.75 5.64
C SER A 154 -10.31 10.28 6.00
N TYR A 155 -9.36 11.22 6.07
CA TYR A 155 -7.97 10.95 6.51
C TYR A 155 -7.27 9.90 5.64
N VAL A 156 -7.46 9.98 4.34
CA VAL A 156 -6.86 9.05 3.37
C VAL A 156 -5.46 9.56 3.00
N ASN A 157 -4.43 8.96 3.61
CA ASN A 157 -3.05 9.26 3.25
C ASN A 157 -2.81 8.92 1.78
N ASN A 158 -2.09 9.80 1.07
CA ASN A 158 -1.77 9.66 -0.36
C ASN A 158 -3.00 9.60 -1.30
N GLY A 159 -4.19 9.88 -0.83
CA GLY A 159 -5.42 9.75 -1.63
C GLY A 159 -5.48 10.63 -2.87
N GLU A 160 -4.67 11.69 -2.94
CA GLU A 160 -4.55 12.58 -4.09
C GLU A 160 -3.60 12.03 -5.15
N TYR A 161 -2.56 11.30 -4.74
CA TYR A 161 -1.44 10.91 -5.61
C TYR A 161 -1.43 9.43 -5.96
N ALA A 162 -1.92 8.58 -5.06
CA ALA A 162 -1.83 7.14 -5.23
C ALA A 162 -2.68 6.63 -6.40
N PRO A 163 -2.11 5.88 -7.34
CA PRO A 163 -2.85 5.27 -8.44
C PRO A 163 -3.83 4.19 -7.98
N TYR A 164 -3.58 3.56 -6.83
CA TYR A 164 -4.47 2.56 -6.24
C TYR A 164 -5.02 3.04 -4.90
N ILE A 165 -6.33 2.99 -4.75
CA ILE A 165 -6.99 3.28 -3.48
C ILE A 165 -7.73 2.02 -3.01
N LEU A 166 -7.32 1.47 -1.87
CA LEU A 166 -8.04 0.41 -1.18
C LEU A 166 -9.16 1.04 -0.34
N VAL A 167 -10.40 0.69 -0.63
CA VAL A 167 -11.56 1.24 0.07
C VAL A 167 -12.24 0.14 0.85
N ALA A 168 -12.31 0.28 2.17
CA ALA A 168 -13.15 -0.59 2.99
C ALA A 168 -14.62 -0.19 2.83
N ALA A 169 -15.48 -1.15 2.51
CA ALA A 169 -16.91 -0.94 2.30
C ALA A 169 -17.72 -2.15 2.78
N ILE A 170 -18.97 -1.93 3.14
CA ILE A 170 -19.92 -3.01 3.40
C ILE A 170 -20.51 -3.45 2.05
N ASP A 171 -20.29 -4.72 1.71
CA ASP A 171 -21.01 -5.34 0.60
C ASP A 171 -22.44 -5.64 1.07
N LYS A 172 -23.43 -5.08 0.39
CA LYS A 172 -24.83 -5.26 0.74
C LYS A 172 -25.31 -6.70 0.62
N ASP A 173 -24.60 -7.49 -0.19
CA ASP A 173 -24.97 -8.88 -0.47
C ASP A 173 -24.15 -9.87 0.39
N ALA A 174 -22.91 -9.54 0.79
CA ALA A 174 -21.96 -10.47 1.40
C ALA A 174 -21.28 -9.97 2.70
N GLY A 175 -21.57 -8.77 3.20
CA GLY A 175 -20.95 -8.23 4.43
C GLY A 175 -19.77 -7.28 4.14
N ILE A 176 -18.68 -7.34 4.95
CA ILE A 176 -17.54 -6.42 4.77
C ILE A 176 -16.67 -6.87 3.60
N ARG A 177 -16.38 -5.93 2.68
CA ARG A 177 -15.52 -6.15 1.52
C ARG A 177 -14.49 -5.02 1.39
N ALA A 178 -13.27 -5.37 0.96
CA ALA A 178 -12.33 -4.40 0.43
C ALA A 178 -12.53 -4.26 -1.08
N ALA A 179 -12.61 -3.04 -1.58
CA ALA A 179 -12.66 -2.75 -3.00
C ALA A 179 -11.44 -1.93 -3.40
N THR A 180 -10.83 -2.27 -4.53
CA THR A 180 -9.68 -1.55 -5.06
C THR A 180 -10.13 -0.66 -6.22
N ARG A 181 -9.66 0.58 -6.23
CA ARG A 181 -9.85 1.51 -7.34
C ARG A 181 -8.52 1.88 -7.94
N ARG A 182 -8.36 1.72 -9.25
CA ARG A 182 -7.24 2.28 -10.02
C ARG A 182 -7.64 3.65 -10.56
N CYS A 183 -6.79 4.66 -10.32
CA CYS A 183 -6.91 5.99 -10.92
C CYS A 183 -5.88 6.12 -12.05
N PRO A 184 -6.27 6.09 -13.33
CA PRO A 184 -5.34 6.00 -14.47
C PRO A 184 -4.39 7.18 -14.62
N SER A 185 -4.67 8.32 -14.00
CA SER A 185 -3.94 9.58 -14.19
C SER A 185 -3.10 10.02 -13.00
N GLY A 186 -3.00 9.22 -11.92
CA GLY A 186 -2.31 9.64 -10.68
C GLY A 186 -2.98 10.83 -9.97
N SER A 187 -4.05 11.38 -10.53
CA SER A 187 -4.87 12.42 -9.92
C SER A 187 -6.28 11.90 -9.75
N CYS A 188 -6.65 11.53 -8.54
CA CYS A 188 -8.06 11.30 -8.22
C CYS A 188 -8.71 12.68 -8.05
N PRO A 189 -9.65 13.11 -8.90
CA PRO A 189 -10.36 14.35 -8.65
C PRO A 189 -11.06 14.24 -7.29
N ALA A 190 -10.87 15.23 -6.43
CA ALA A 190 -11.40 15.29 -5.06
C ALA A 190 -12.91 15.13 -4.95
N ALA A 191 -13.61 15.15 -6.08
CA ALA A 191 -15.03 14.89 -6.23
C ALA A 191 -15.29 14.12 -7.53
N CYS A 192 -15.15 12.80 -7.49
CA CYS A 192 -15.79 11.97 -8.51
C CYS A 192 -17.26 11.80 -8.07
N PRO A 193 -18.24 12.29 -8.82
CA PRO A 193 -19.64 12.08 -8.47
C PRO A 193 -19.92 10.57 -8.41
N ALA A 194 -20.69 10.14 -7.41
CA ALA A 194 -21.03 8.75 -7.14
C ALA A 194 -21.68 8.00 -8.33
N SER A 195 -22.06 8.73 -9.37
CA SER A 195 -22.71 8.21 -10.58
C SER A 195 -21.79 7.97 -11.77
N THR A 196 -20.50 8.29 -11.69
CA THR A 196 -19.59 8.07 -12.83
C THR A 196 -18.97 6.68 -12.71
N PRO A 197 -19.27 5.73 -13.62
CA PRO A 197 -18.63 4.41 -13.60
C PRO A 197 -17.14 4.55 -13.85
N CYS A 198 -16.33 4.17 -12.87
CA CYS A 198 -14.89 4.02 -13.10
C CYS A 198 -14.67 2.73 -13.92
N PRO A 199 -14.05 2.78 -15.11
CA PRO A 199 -13.86 1.59 -15.95
C PRO A 199 -13.01 0.49 -15.34
N SER A 200 -12.39 0.72 -14.19
CA SER A 200 -11.40 -0.19 -13.55
C SER A 200 -11.72 -0.53 -12.10
N ALA A 201 -12.95 -0.38 -11.60
CA ALA A 201 -13.31 -0.93 -10.30
C ALA A 201 -13.40 -2.46 -10.41
N ARG A 202 -12.41 -3.17 -9.90
CA ARG A 202 -12.41 -4.62 -9.79
C ARG A 202 -12.80 -5.03 -8.38
N SER A 203 -13.64 -6.04 -8.26
CA SER A 203 -14.02 -6.64 -6.99
C SER A 203 -13.04 -7.72 -6.63
N ALA A 204 -12.47 -7.68 -5.42
CA ALA A 204 -11.83 -8.87 -4.86
C ALA A 204 -12.90 -9.93 -4.62
N SER A 205 -12.70 -11.14 -5.12
CA SER A 205 -13.59 -12.27 -4.85
C SER A 205 -13.51 -12.66 -3.38
N PRO A 206 -14.61 -13.07 -2.74
CA PRO A 206 -14.53 -13.63 -1.41
C PRO A 206 -13.77 -14.95 -1.45
N CYS A 207 -12.88 -15.18 -0.49
CA CYS A 207 -12.41 -16.51 -0.14
C CYS A 207 -13.49 -17.27 0.62
#